data_80087e1de1119f33e193e0d1f37fa206
#
_entry.id   80087e1de1119f33e193e0d1f37fa206
#
_cell.length_a   1.000
_cell.length_b   1.000
_cell.length_c   1.000
_cell.angle_alpha   90.00
_cell.angle_beta   90.00
_cell.angle_gamma   90.00
#
_symmetry.space_group_name_H-M   'P 1'
#
loop_
_entity.id
_entity.type
_entity.pdbx_description
1 polymer ?
#
loop_
_entity_poly.entity_id
_entity_poly.type
_entity_poly.pdbx_seq_one_letter_code
_entity_poly.pdbx_strand_id
1 'polypeptide(L)'
;VSPLLAASWLAVRRPPVLAPLGVALLLVAATVPWQDTHGAQVVHGVAVLAACALAGATDDPGAEVAAASPYPRSLRTAARLGVAAALTVPVVLAAVLVADHRNPWLPLSLLGVELLGFTLLGATLGAVLRARGLAMPAYPAVIGVVVLAVLVRQVPHGWVLVDAQPWGPPWEATMLRWVAVLVLAAAVLALALRDPWDAVRVPGRDR
;
A
#
# COMPACT_ATOMS: atom_id res chain seq x y z
N VAL A 1 11.04 -18.97 12.68
CA VAL A 1 9.90 -18.16 12.17
C VAL A 1 8.85 -18.12 13.27
N SER A 2 8.41 -16.93 13.70
CA SER A 2 7.41 -16.84 14.76
C SER A 2 6.10 -17.49 14.30
N PRO A 3 5.39 -18.22 15.18
CA PRO A 3 4.13 -18.88 14.82
C PRO A 3 3.07 -17.87 14.31
N LEU A 4 3.17 -16.61 14.75
CA LEU A 4 2.33 -15.53 14.26
C LEU A 4 2.56 -15.22 12.78
N LEU A 5 3.81 -15.17 12.32
CA LEU A 5 4.12 -14.92 10.90
C LEU A 5 3.69 -16.08 10.01
N ALA A 6 3.89 -17.32 10.47
CA ALA A 6 3.42 -18.49 9.72
C ALA A 6 1.89 -18.51 9.63
N ALA A 7 1.18 -18.24 10.74
CA ALA A 7 -0.27 -18.13 10.75
C ALA A 7 -0.77 -16.97 9.89
N SER A 8 -0.09 -15.83 9.91
CA SER A 8 -0.42 -14.67 9.08
C SER A 8 -0.25 -14.96 7.59
N TRP A 9 0.82 -15.67 7.21
CA TRP A 9 1.03 -16.13 5.83
C TRP A 9 -0.10 -17.03 5.32
N LEU A 10 -0.53 -17.96 6.17
CA LEU A 10 -1.65 -18.87 5.84
C LEU A 10 -2.99 -18.14 5.80
N ALA A 11 -3.16 -17.10 6.62
CA ALA A 11 -4.38 -16.32 6.71
C ALA A 11 -4.51 -15.22 5.64
N VAL A 12 -3.40 -14.83 4.96
CA VAL A 12 -3.45 -13.88 3.85
C VAL A 12 -4.23 -14.52 2.70
N ARG A 13 -5.30 -13.86 2.29
CA ARG A 13 -5.97 -14.22 1.02
C ARG A 13 -5.01 -13.94 -0.13
N ARG A 14 -4.47 -15.00 -0.71
CA ARG A 14 -3.46 -14.91 -1.78
C ARG A 14 -3.97 -14.17 -3.02
N PRO A 15 -5.19 -14.43 -3.55
CA PRO A 15 -5.63 -13.78 -4.78
C PRO A 15 -5.66 -12.25 -4.72
N PRO A 16 -6.22 -11.59 -3.69
CA PRO A 16 -6.25 -10.13 -3.62
C PRO A 16 -4.88 -9.48 -3.50
N VAL A 17 -3.87 -10.21 -3.03
CA VAL A 17 -2.49 -9.71 -2.91
C VAL A 17 -1.68 -10.06 -4.14
N LEU A 18 -1.72 -11.31 -4.59
CA LEU A 18 -0.88 -11.81 -5.67
C LEU A 18 -1.34 -11.35 -7.06
N ALA A 19 -2.65 -11.17 -7.28
CA ALA A 19 -3.15 -10.74 -8.58
C ALA A 19 -2.64 -9.32 -8.96
N PRO A 20 -2.76 -8.29 -8.12
CA PRO A 20 -2.17 -6.99 -8.42
C PRO A 20 -0.66 -7.04 -8.62
N LEU A 21 0.07 -7.82 -7.80
CA LEU A 21 1.52 -7.96 -7.94
C LEU A 21 1.91 -8.69 -9.22
N GLY A 22 1.15 -9.71 -9.63
CA GLY A 22 1.33 -10.40 -10.91
C GLY A 22 1.13 -9.45 -12.09
N VAL A 23 0.09 -8.62 -12.05
CA VAL A 23 -0.15 -7.57 -13.06
C VAL A 23 0.97 -6.55 -13.05
N ALA A 24 1.47 -6.14 -11.89
CA ALA A 24 2.60 -5.23 -11.77
C ALA A 24 3.87 -5.78 -12.40
N LEU A 25 4.18 -7.06 -12.15
CA LEU A 25 5.32 -7.76 -12.79
C LEU A 25 5.16 -7.85 -14.31
N LEU A 26 3.96 -8.17 -14.79
CA LEU A 26 3.67 -8.19 -16.23
C LEU A 26 3.83 -6.80 -16.85
N LEU A 27 3.39 -5.74 -16.15
CA LEU A 27 3.56 -4.37 -16.59
C LEU A 27 5.04 -4.01 -16.71
N VAL A 28 5.86 -4.34 -15.71
CA VAL A 28 7.31 -4.13 -15.74
C VAL A 28 7.93 -4.94 -16.88
N ALA A 29 7.59 -6.21 -17.04
CA ALA A 29 8.13 -7.07 -18.11
C ALA A 29 7.75 -6.56 -19.50
N ALA A 30 6.51 -6.08 -19.68
CA ALA A 30 6.03 -5.55 -20.96
C ALA A 30 6.76 -4.28 -21.38
N THR A 31 7.35 -3.53 -20.46
CA THR A 31 8.09 -2.30 -20.75
C THR A 31 9.55 -2.52 -21.05
N VAL A 32 10.10 -3.70 -20.78
CA VAL A 32 11.50 -4.03 -21.08
C VAL A 32 11.88 -3.77 -22.55
N PRO A 33 11.03 -4.09 -23.56
CA PRO A 33 11.37 -3.81 -24.95
C PRO A 33 11.13 -2.35 -25.41
N TRP A 34 10.46 -1.51 -24.60
CA TRP A 34 10.05 -0.16 -25.00
C TRP A 34 11.08 0.87 -24.55
N GLN A 35 11.51 1.72 -25.47
CA GLN A 35 12.51 2.75 -25.20
C GLN A 35 11.86 4.04 -24.66
N ASP A 36 12.43 4.57 -23.61
CA ASP A 36 12.61 5.97 -23.19
C ASP A 36 11.45 6.82 -22.66
N THR A 37 10.18 6.65 -22.99
CA THR A 37 9.19 7.68 -22.63
C THR A 37 8.21 7.29 -21.53
N HIS A 38 8.15 6.03 -21.12
CA HIS A 38 7.08 5.52 -20.27
C HIS A 38 7.53 5.06 -18.87
N GLY A 39 8.80 5.23 -18.51
CA GLY A 39 9.35 4.72 -17.24
C GLY A 39 8.61 5.22 -15.99
N ALA A 40 8.34 6.53 -15.91
CA ALA A 40 7.58 7.11 -14.80
C ALA A 40 6.14 6.57 -14.72
N GLN A 41 5.47 6.44 -15.87
CA GLN A 41 4.09 5.93 -15.94
C GLN A 41 3.98 4.48 -15.46
N VAL A 42 5.00 3.67 -15.74
CA VAL A 42 5.08 2.29 -15.25
C VAL A 42 5.24 2.26 -13.74
N VAL A 43 6.13 3.09 -13.19
CA VAL A 43 6.31 3.21 -11.74
C VAL A 43 4.99 3.64 -11.06
N HIS A 44 4.27 4.62 -11.64
CA HIS A 44 2.95 5.00 -11.15
C HIS A 44 1.93 3.86 -11.20
N GLY A 45 1.90 3.10 -12.29
CA GLY A 45 1.05 1.92 -12.42
C GLY A 45 1.37 0.86 -11.35
N VAL A 46 2.66 0.60 -11.14
CA VAL A 46 3.13 -0.33 -10.10
C VAL A 46 2.78 0.19 -8.70
N ALA A 47 2.88 1.51 -8.45
CA ALA A 47 2.51 2.11 -7.18
C ALA A 47 1.02 1.86 -6.84
N VAL A 48 0.12 2.05 -7.81
CA VAL A 48 -1.32 1.77 -7.64
C VAL A 48 -1.57 0.28 -7.40
N LEU A 49 -0.91 -0.61 -8.15
CA LEU A 49 -1.06 -2.06 -7.98
C LEU A 49 -0.49 -2.53 -6.63
N ALA A 50 0.62 -1.98 -6.18
CA ALA A 50 1.17 -2.22 -4.85
C ALA A 50 0.21 -1.76 -3.74
N ALA A 51 -0.42 -0.59 -3.90
CA ALA A 51 -1.46 -0.11 -2.99
C ALA A 51 -2.67 -1.05 -2.94
N CYS A 52 -3.11 -1.57 -4.09
CA CYS A 52 -4.18 -2.55 -4.18
C CYS A 52 -3.81 -3.88 -3.48
N ALA A 53 -2.56 -4.33 -3.61
CA ALA A 53 -2.08 -5.54 -2.93
C ALA A 53 -2.11 -5.37 -1.40
N LEU A 54 -1.67 -4.23 -0.87
CA LEU A 54 -1.72 -3.96 0.56
C LEU A 54 -3.14 -3.77 1.08
N ALA A 55 -4.01 -3.12 0.31
CA ALA A 55 -5.44 -3.06 0.63
C ALA A 55 -6.02 -4.49 0.70
N GLY A 56 -5.66 -5.36 -0.24
CA GLY A 56 -6.07 -6.76 -0.28
C GLY A 56 -5.64 -7.59 0.93
N ALA A 57 -4.50 -7.25 1.54
CA ALA A 57 -4.00 -7.95 2.73
C ALA A 57 -4.83 -7.68 4.00
N THR A 58 -5.70 -6.70 3.99
CA THR A 58 -6.54 -6.36 5.16
C THR A 58 -7.77 -7.25 5.31
N ASP A 59 -8.12 -8.06 4.31
CA ASP A 59 -9.19 -9.06 4.40
C ASP A 59 -8.88 -10.10 5.48
N ASP A 60 -9.90 -10.45 6.24
CA ASP A 60 -9.84 -11.47 7.29
C ASP A 60 -10.99 -12.47 7.14
N PRO A 61 -10.87 -13.41 6.20
CA PRO A 61 -11.92 -14.40 5.98
C PRO A 61 -12.15 -15.33 7.20
N GLY A 62 -11.16 -15.41 8.07
CA GLY A 62 -11.23 -16.19 9.32
C GLY A 62 -11.54 -15.37 10.56
N ALA A 63 -12.09 -14.16 10.42
CA ALA A 63 -12.31 -13.25 11.55
C ALA A 63 -13.13 -13.90 12.69
N GLU A 64 -14.14 -14.69 12.35
CA GLU A 64 -15.00 -15.39 13.32
C GLU A 64 -14.23 -16.50 14.04
N VAL A 65 -13.49 -17.33 13.28
CA VAL A 65 -12.66 -18.41 13.84
C VAL A 65 -11.50 -17.83 14.65
N ALA A 66 -10.94 -16.70 14.17
CA ALA A 66 -9.84 -16.03 14.82
C ALA A 66 -10.26 -15.20 16.05
N ALA A 67 -11.56 -15.13 16.38
CA ALA A 67 -12.03 -14.51 17.62
C ALA A 67 -11.48 -15.23 18.88
N ALA A 68 -11.20 -16.53 18.76
CA ALA A 68 -10.56 -17.33 19.81
C ALA A 68 -9.02 -17.22 19.86
N SER A 69 -8.42 -16.43 18.97
CA SER A 69 -6.96 -16.27 18.92
C SER A 69 -6.45 -15.46 20.12
N PRO A 70 -5.33 -15.85 20.74
CA PRO A 70 -4.72 -15.09 21.84
C PRO A 70 -4.11 -13.75 21.37
N TYR A 71 -3.96 -13.55 20.06
CA TYR A 71 -3.37 -12.34 19.51
C TYR A 71 -4.41 -11.26 19.24
N PRO A 72 -4.16 -9.99 19.62
CA PRO A 72 -5.05 -8.89 19.35
C PRO A 72 -5.25 -8.69 17.84
N ARG A 73 -6.40 -8.18 17.46
CA ARG A 73 -6.80 -7.97 16.06
C ARG A 73 -5.83 -7.04 15.32
N SER A 74 -5.36 -5.99 16.00
CA SER A 74 -4.36 -5.04 15.50
C SER A 74 -3.07 -5.74 15.07
N LEU A 75 -2.53 -6.60 15.93
CA LEU A 75 -1.28 -7.33 15.67
C LEU A 75 -1.43 -8.29 14.46
N ARG A 76 -2.59 -8.96 14.34
CA ARG A 76 -2.87 -9.83 13.19
C ARG A 76 -2.95 -9.05 11.89
N THR A 77 -3.61 -7.89 11.90
CA THR A 77 -3.69 -7.01 10.73
C THR A 77 -2.31 -6.46 10.36
N ALA A 78 -1.54 -5.99 11.34
CA ALA A 78 -0.18 -5.52 11.13
C ALA A 78 0.74 -6.61 10.56
N ALA A 79 0.65 -7.84 11.08
CA ALA A 79 1.44 -8.96 10.57
C ALA A 79 1.10 -9.32 9.12
N ARG A 80 -0.19 -9.28 8.72
CA ARG A 80 -0.60 -9.49 7.33
C ARG A 80 -0.12 -8.39 6.41
N LEU A 81 -0.24 -7.13 6.84
CA LEU A 81 0.32 -6.00 6.11
C LEU A 81 1.83 -6.12 5.94
N GLY A 82 2.54 -6.58 6.99
CA GLY A 82 3.97 -6.85 6.93
C GLY A 82 4.33 -7.93 5.90
N VAL A 83 3.57 -9.03 5.87
CA VAL A 83 3.75 -10.10 4.85
C VAL A 83 3.49 -9.56 3.43
N ALA A 84 2.40 -8.81 3.24
CA ALA A 84 2.09 -8.23 1.93
C ALA A 84 3.14 -7.19 1.51
N ALA A 85 3.64 -6.37 2.42
CA ALA A 85 4.73 -5.44 2.17
C ALA A 85 6.01 -6.17 1.74
N ALA A 86 6.36 -7.27 2.41
CA ALA A 86 7.53 -8.09 2.06
C ALA A 86 7.43 -8.68 0.64
N LEU A 87 6.22 -9.03 0.18
CA LEU A 87 5.98 -9.47 -1.19
C LEU A 87 6.00 -8.31 -2.20
N THR A 88 5.55 -7.15 -1.78
CA THR A 88 5.43 -5.97 -2.64
C THR A 88 6.79 -5.32 -2.92
N VAL A 89 7.68 -5.27 -1.91
CA VAL A 89 8.99 -4.62 -2.01
C VAL A 89 9.83 -5.11 -3.19
N PRO A 90 9.99 -6.42 -3.47
CA PRO A 90 10.76 -6.87 -4.64
C PRO A 90 10.18 -6.40 -5.97
N VAL A 91 8.85 -6.37 -6.10
CA VAL A 91 8.17 -5.93 -7.34
C VAL A 91 8.39 -4.45 -7.58
N VAL A 92 8.29 -3.67 -6.51
CA VAL A 92 8.53 -2.23 -6.51
C VAL A 92 9.98 -1.91 -6.86
N LEU A 93 10.93 -2.61 -6.22
CA LEU A 93 12.36 -2.45 -6.51
C LEU A 93 12.67 -2.80 -7.96
N ALA A 94 12.10 -3.88 -8.48
CA ALA A 94 12.26 -4.26 -9.89
C ALA A 94 11.76 -3.15 -10.83
N ALA A 95 10.59 -2.56 -10.54
CA ALA A 95 10.05 -1.45 -11.33
C ALA A 95 10.95 -0.22 -11.32
N VAL A 96 11.44 0.17 -10.13
CA VAL A 96 12.33 1.31 -9.97
C VAL A 96 13.66 1.07 -10.68
N LEU A 97 14.27 -0.10 -10.52
CA LEU A 97 15.54 -0.44 -11.16
C LEU A 97 15.42 -0.47 -12.69
N VAL A 98 14.33 -1.02 -13.23
CA VAL A 98 14.08 -1.01 -14.67
C VAL A 98 13.87 0.42 -15.17
N ALA A 99 13.12 1.23 -14.44
CA ALA A 99 12.89 2.62 -14.80
C ALA A 99 14.19 3.44 -14.77
N ASP A 100 15.00 3.29 -13.73
CA ASP A 100 16.30 3.96 -13.58
C ASP A 100 17.31 3.57 -14.69
N HIS A 101 17.41 2.27 -14.94
CA HIS A 101 18.29 1.77 -16.00
C HIS A 101 17.93 2.32 -17.38
N ARG A 102 16.63 2.57 -17.63
CA ARG A 102 16.11 3.06 -18.90
C ARG A 102 16.16 4.57 -19.03
N ASN A 103 15.97 5.27 -17.93
CA ASN A 103 16.00 6.72 -17.88
C ASN A 103 16.72 7.21 -16.62
N PRO A 104 18.06 7.33 -16.65
CA PRO A 104 18.87 7.74 -15.50
C PRO A 104 18.58 9.17 -15.02
N TRP A 105 17.73 9.90 -15.74
CA TRP A 105 17.31 11.25 -15.39
C TRP A 105 16.01 11.28 -14.57
N LEU A 106 15.41 10.14 -14.26
CA LEU A 106 14.20 10.10 -13.42
C LEU A 106 14.52 10.53 -11.98
N PRO A 107 13.69 11.37 -11.36
CA PRO A 107 13.85 11.78 -9.98
C PRO A 107 13.42 10.63 -9.04
N LEU A 108 14.31 9.68 -8.80
CA LEU A 108 14.03 8.47 -8.01
C LEU A 108 13.54 8.78 -6.61
N SER A 109 14.00 9.89 -6.00
CA SER A 109 13.54 10.34 -4.69
C SER A 109 12.05 10.67 -4.70
N LEU A 110 11.57 11.41 -5.69
CA LEU A 110 10.16 11.75 -5.84
C LEU A 110 9.33 10.51 -6.14
N LEU A 111 9.73 9.71 -7.10
CA LEU A 111 9.05 8.45 -7.45
C LEU A 111 9.00 7.49 -6.27
N GLY A 112 10.06 7.42 -5.46
CA GLY A 112 10.10 6.61 -4.24
C GLY A 112 9.11 7.09 -3.18
N VAL A 113 9.04 8.39 -2.93
CA VAL A 113 8.09 8.99 -1.97
C VAL A 113 6.65 8.80 -2.45
N GLU A 114 6.38 9.00 -3.73
CA GLU A 114 5.08 8.78 -4.33
C GLU A 114 4.63 7.32 -4.23
N LEU A 115 5.52 6.39 -4.57
CA LEU A 115 5.28 4.96 -4.49
C LEU A 115 4.98 4.50 -3.06
N LEU A 116 5.77 4.98 -2.08
CA LEU A 116 5.52 4.74 -0.67
C LEU A 116 4.18 5.36 -0.24
N GLY A 117 3.86 6.56 -0.73
CA GLY A 117 2.60 7.25 -0.46
C GLY A 117 1.40 6.46 -0.91
N PHE A 118 1.36 6.01 -2.15
CA PHE A 118 0.28 5.16 -2.67
C PHE A 118 0.17 3.85 -1.90
N THR A 119 1.29 3.19 -1.67
CA THR A 119 1.36 1.91 -0.96
C THR A 119 0.77 2.04 0.45
N LEU A 120 1.16 3.08 1.16
CA LEU A 120 0.67 3.36 2.51
C LEU A 120 -0.81 3.76 2.51
N LEU A 121 -1.27 4.52 1.51
CA LEU A 121 -2.70 4.86 1.35
C LEU A 121 -3.56 3.60 1.17
N GLY A 122 -3.11 2.63 0.37
CA GLY A 122 -3.80 1.35 0.21
C GLY A 122 -3.93 0.60 1.53
N ALA A 123 -2.84 0.47 2.28
CA ALA A 123 -2.83 -0.15 3.60
C ALA A 123 -3.76 0.58 4.58
N THR A 124 -3.70 1.92 4.59
CA THR A 124 -4.49 2.78 5.47
C THR A 124 -5.98 2.64 5.17
N LEU A 125 -6.37 2.71 3.91
CA LEU A 125 -7.77 2.61 3.50
C LEU A 125 -8.34 1.25 3.90
N GLY A 126 -7.63 0.17 3.63
CA GLY A 126 -8.03 -1.17 4.05
C GLY A 126 -8.14 -1.32 5.57
N ALA A 127 -7.16 -0.80 6.33
CA ALA A 127 -7.18 -0.84 7.79
C ALA A 127 -8.33 -0.02 8.39
N VAL A 128 -8.62 1.17 7.86
CA VAL A 128 -9.75 2.02 8.29
C VAL A 128 -11.09 1.32 8.04
N LEU A 129 -11.29 0.77 6.85
CA LEU A 129 -12.51 0.03 6.54
C LEU A 129 -12.67 -1.20 7.44
N ARG A 130 -11.56 -1.86 7.73
CA ARG A 130 -11.52 -2.97 8.68
C ARG A 130 -11.87 -2.52 10.10
N ALA A 131 -11.31 -1.40 10.57
CA ALA A 131 -11.61 -0.83 11.88
C ALA A 131 -13.08 -0.45 12.02
N ARG A 132 -13.73 -0.06 10.92
CA ARG A 132 -15.18 0.21 10.85
C ARG A 132 -16.05 -1.04 10.79
N GLY A 133 -15.48 -2.22 10.89
CA GLY A 133 -16.23 -3.48 11.01
C GLY A 133 -16.45 -4.22 9.69
N LEU A 134 -15.95 -3.75 8.54
CA LEU A 134 -16.06 -4.51 7.29
C LEU A 134 -15.24 -5.81 7.39
N ALA A 135 -15.88 -6.94 7.17
CA ALA A 135 -15.21 -8.24 7.17
C ALA A 135 -14.27 -8.41 5.97
N MET A 136 -14.66 -7.85 4.82
CA MET A 136 -13.91 -7.89 3.56
C MET A 136 -13.65 -6.46 3.06
N PRO A 137 -12.71 -5.71 3.66
CA PRO A 137 -12.41 -4.35 3.29
C PRO A 137 -11.62 -4.22 1.98
N ALA A 138 -11.00 -5.30 1.48
CA ALA A 138 -10.15 -5.27 0.29
C ALA A 138 -10.87 -4.71 -0.93
N TYR A 139 -12.09 -5.18 -1.20
CA TYR A 139 -12.82 -4.78 -2.40
C TYR A 139 -13.11 -3.27 -2.45
N PRO A 140 -13.78 -2.66 -1.44
CA PRO A 140 -13.99 -1.23 -1.43
C PRO A 140 -12.69 -0.43 -1.29
N ALA A 141 -11.66 -0.96 -0.63
CA ALA A 141 -10.37 -0.30 -0.52
C ALA A 141 -9.64 -0.24 -1.88
N VAL A 142 -9.64 -1.32 -2.65
CA VAL A 142 -9.07 -1.35 -4.00
C VAL A 142 -9.78 -0.37 -4.92
N ILE A 143 -11.13 -0.35 -4.89
CA ILE A 143 -11.90 0.63 -5.65
C ILE A 143 -11.50 2.06 -5.24
N GLY A 144 -11.41 2.32 -3.94
CA GLY A 144 -10.99 3.63 -3.41
C GLY A 144 -9.60 4.04 -3.88
N VAL A 145 -8.63 3.12 -3.89
CA VAL A 145 -7.27 3.36 -4.42
C VAL A 145 -7.30 3.72 -5.90
N VAL A 146 -8.04 2.95 -6.71
CA VAL A 146 -8.14 3.21 -8.16
C VAL A 146 -8.82 4.55 -8.43
N VAL A 147 -9.93 4.83 -7.75
CA VAL A 147 -10.61 6.14 -7.86
C VAL A 147 -9.68 7.27 -7.46
N LEU A 148 -8.96 7.14 -6.35
CA LEU A 148 -7.98 8.13 -5.90
C LEU A 148 -6.88 8.34 -6.95
N ALA A 149 -6.34 7.27 -7.52
CA ALA A 149 -5.31 7.36 -8.57
C ALA A 149 -5.80 8.10 -9.82
N VAL A 150 -7.07 7.89 -10.20
CA VAL A 150 -7.70 8.64 -11.31
C VAL A 150 -7.89 10.10 -10.93
N LEU A 151 -8.42 10.39 -9.74
CA LEU A 151 -8.68 11.75 -9.28
C LEU A 151 -7.40 12.58 -9.15
N VAL A 152 -6.33 11.99 -8.64
CA VAL A 152 -5.02 12.66 -8.49
C VAL A 152 -4.47 13.12 -9.84
N ARG A 153 -4.76 12.40 -10.93
CA ARG A 153 -4.38 12.80 -12.29
C ARG A 153 -5.21 13.95 -12.86
N GLN A 154 -6.41 14.20 -12.32
CA GLN A 154 -7.29 15.27 -12.78
C GLN A 154 -7.03 16.60 -12.04
N VAL A 155 -6.11 16.61 -11.07
CA VAL A 155 -5.79 17.81 -10.29
C VAL A 155 -5.13 18.85 -11.20
N PRO A 156 -5.58 20.14 -11.16
CA PRO A 156 -5.00 21.21 -11.99
C PRO A 156 -3.49 21.40 -11.78
N HIS A 157 -2.78 21.85 -12.81
CA HIS A 157 -1.32 21.95 -12.85
C HIS A 157 -0.66 22.63 -11.64
N GLY A 158 -1.33 23.53 -10.94
CA GLY A 158 -0.80 24.16 -9.71
C GLY A 158 -0.76 23.25 -8.46
N TRP A 159 -1.46 22.10 -8.49
CA TRP A 159 -1.60 21.16 -7.37
C TRP A 159 -1.22 19.72 -7.76
N VAL A 160 -0.50 19.56 -8.85
CA VAL A 160 -0.13 18.24 -9.38
C VAL A 160 0.52 17.39 -8.30
N LEU A 161 -0.04 16.20 -8.09
CA LEU A 161 0.51 15.17 -7.19
C LEU A 161 1.27 14.10 -7.98
N VAL A 162 0.96 13.96 -9.28
CA VAL A 162 1.63 13.01 -10.18
C VAL A 162 2.08 13.79 -11.39
N ASP A 163 3.37 14.10 -11.46
CA ASP A 163 3.93 14.80 -12.63
C ASP A 163 4.63 13.78 -13.54
N ALA A 164 4.25 13.83 -14.81
CA ALA A 164 4.90 13.04 -15.85
C ALA A 164 6.20 13.72 -16.38
N GLN A 165 6.43 14.98 -15.99
CA GLN A 165 7.60 15.75 -16.40
C GLN A 165 8.53 16.05 -15.22
N PRO A 166 9.64 15.33 -15.07
CA PRO A 166 10.52 15.40 -13.90
C PRO A 166 11.29 16.70 -13.71
N TRP A 167 11.16 17.70 -14.58
CA TRP A 167 12.05 18.86 -14.63
C TRP A 167 11.35 20.21 -14.50
N GLY A 168 10.08 20.23 -14.08
CA GLY A 168 9.35 21.48 -13.85
C GLY A 168 9.56 22.04 -12.45
N PRO A 169 9.42 23.37 -12.23
CA PRO A 169 9.51 23.99 -10.91
C PRO A 169 8.59 23.42 -9.81
N PRO A 170 7.54 22.62 -10.11
CA PRO A 170 6.66 22.07 -9.08
C PRO A 170 7.15 20.78 -8.41
N TRP A 171 8.26 20.15 -8.82
CA TRP A 171 8.62 18.84 -8.26
C TRP A 171 8.92 18.85 -6.75
N GLU A 172 9.57 19.90 -6.23
CA GLU A 172 9.81 20.04 -4.78
C GLU A 172 8.50 20.19 -4.01
N ALA A 173 7.57 20.98 -4.54
CA ALA A 173 6.26 21.15 -3.96
C ALA A 173 5.45 19.84 -4.02
N THR A 174 5.58 19.07 -5.08
CA THR A 174 4.97 17.74 -5.22
C THR A 174 5.55 16.76 -4.21
N MET A 175 6.87 16.76 -4.03
CA MET A 175 7.53 15.93 -3.02
C MET A 175 7.05 16.27 -1.60
N LEU A 176 6.97 17.56 -1.24
CA LEU A 176 6.45 17.98 0.06
C LEU A 176 5.01 17.56 0.28
N ARG A 177 4.16 17.64 -0.74
CA ARG A 177 2.77 17.16 -0.67
C ARG A 177 2.70 15.66 -0.42
N TRP A 178 3.54 14.87 -1.10
CA TRP A 178 3.61 13.44 -0.87
C TRP A 178 4.15 13.08 0.52
N VAL A 179 5.12 13.84 1.03
CA VAL A 179 5.58 13.67 2.42
C VAL A 179 4.44 13.95 3.40
N ALA A 180 3.64 14.99 3.16
CA ALA A 180 2.46 15.27 3.98
C ALA A 180 1.42 14.14 3.91
N VAL A 181 1.16 13.60 2.71
CA VAL A 181 0.29 12.43 2.50
C VAL A 181 0.81 11.22 3.26
N LEU A 182 2.13 10.95 3.19
CA LEU A 182 2.77 9.85 3.92
C LEU A 182 2.58 9.97 5.43
N VAL A 183 2.86 11.15 5.98
CA VAL A 183 2.72 11.40 7.43
C VAL A 183 1.27 11.22 7.85
N LEU A 184 0.33 11.80 7.12
CA LEU A 184 -1.10 11.68 7.41
C LEU A 184 -1.57 10.22 7.32
N ALA A 185 -1.21 9.52 6.25
CA ALA A 185 -1.57 8.12 6.06
C ALA A 185 -0.97 7.23 7.16
N ALA A 186 0.29 7.46 7.55
CA ALA A 186 0.92 6.73 8.66
C ALA A 186 0.22 6.98 9.99
N ALA A 187 -0.15 8.23 10.28
CA ALA A 187 -0.89 8.58 11.49
C ALA A 187 -2.28 7.90 11.51
N VAL A 188 -3.02 7.96 10.41
CA VAL A 188 -4.33 7.34 10.28
C VAL A 188 -4.23 5.81 10.37
N LEU A 189 -3.21 5.20 9.74
CA LEU A 189 -2.94 3.77 9.84
C LEU A 189 -2.66 3.36 11.29
N ALA A 190 -1.80 4.10 11.98
CA ALA A 190 -1.49 3.86 13.39
C ALA A 190 -2.74 3.93 14.28
N LEU A 191 -3.63 4.90 14.01
CA LEU A 191 -4.91 5.01 14.72
C LEU A 191 -5.85 3.85 14.38
N ALA A 192 -5.94 3.46 13.11
CA ALA A 192 -6.79 2.36 12.67
C ALA A 192 -6.32 0.99 13.19
N LEU A 193 -5.02 0.84 13.46
CA LEU A 193 -4.45 -0.35 14.06
C LEU A 193 -4.56 -0.38 15.60
N ARG A 194 -4.94 0.72 16.25
CA ARG A 194 -5.22 0.69 17.69
C ARG A 194 -6.48 -0.14 17.94
N ASP A 195 -6.35 -1.13 18.81
CA ASP A 195 -7.51 -1.91 19.24
C ASP A 195 -8.28 -1.10 20.31
N PRO A 196 -9.54 -0.71 20.09
CA PRO A 196 -10.31 0.01 21.12
C PRO A 196 -10.50 -0.81 22.40
N TRP A 197 -10.33 -2.13 22.32
CA TRP A 197 -10.43 -3.04 23.48
C TRP A 197 -9.12 -3.13 24.29
N ASP A 198 -7.98 -2.70 23.75
CA ASP A 198 -6.73 -2.61 24.53
C ASP A 198 -6.84 -1.55 25.64
N ALA A 199 -7.72 -0.57 25.49
CA ALA A 199 -8.01 0.45 26.50
C ALA A 199 -8.95 -0.05 27.61
N VAL A 200 -9.64 -1.14 27.40
CA VAL A 200 -10.60 -1.76 28.35
C VAL A 200 -10.01 -3.03 28.97
N ARG A 201 -8.71 -3.15 29.12
CA ARG A 201 -8.14 -4.13 30.04
C ARG A 201 -8.51 -3.74 31.46
N VAL A 202 -9.62 -4.32 31.92
CA VAL A 202 -10.04 -4.23 33.32
C VAL A 202 -8.86 -4.70 34.17
N PRO A 203 -8.31 -3.84 35.05
CA PRO A 203 -7.30 -4.27 36.01
C PRO A 203 -7.97 -5.27 36.94
N GLY A 204 -7.56 -6.53 36.92
CA GLY A 204 -8.05 -7.48 37.94
C GLY A 204 -8.40 -8.90 37.50
N ARG A 205 -7.97 -9.35 36.30
CA ARG A 205 -8.23 -10.74 35.86
C ARG A 205 -7.04 -11.70 36.05
N ASP A 206 -6.06 -11.25 36.82
CA ASP A 206 -4.98 -12.12 37.29
C ASP A 206 -5.30 -12.62 38.71
N ARG A 207 -6.33 -13.49 38.81
CA ARG A 207 -6.55 -14.35 40.00
C ARG A 207 -6.87 -15.76 39.55
#